data_8bc9ae4391f72d1ae0e5b9367bedbb60
#
_entry.id   8bc9ae4391f72d1ae0e5b9367bedbb60
#
_cell.length_a   1.000
_cell.length_b   1.000
_cell.length_c   1.000
_cell.angle_alpha   90.00
_cell.angle_beta   90.00
_cell.angle_gamma   90.00
#
_symmetry.space_group_name_H-M   'P 1'
#
loop_
_entity.id
_entity.type
_entity.pdbx_description
1 polymer ?
#
loop_
_entity_poly.entity_id
_entity_poly.type
_entity_poly.pdbx_seq_one_letter_code
_entity_poly.pdbx_strand_id
1 'polypeptide(L)'
;MKNPLRKRIPRELKGEFGKYLVVFLLMVLTIGFVSGFLVADGSMLKAYDESFDKYNIENGNFRTAEKVYRSQWKDIEAAGVTLYENYYIEEDLDNGSTMRFFKNREKVNKVCLMKGEMPSGQGEIAIDRMYADNNSLQVGDTLIRGKKSWKITGLVALSDYSALFQNNNDSMFDSVKFGVGIVTPEEFETLDQEKLQYNYAWIYDQQPVDEKEEKEVSEDLMEDIGKVVNLETFVPRYLNQAIIFTGDDMGGDKAMVVMLLYIVIVIMAFVFGITISNTIRKEAGVIGTLRASGYTRRELIFHYMTLPVLVTLIGALIGNILGYTVFKGVCAGMYYGSYSLPTYVTIWNAEAFLLTTVVPVIIMILINYAVLRYRLQLSPLKFLRRDFSGKKQKRAMYLSPKIGMFCRFRLRVIFQ
;
A
#
# COMPACT_ATOMS: atom_id res chain seq x y z
N MET A 1 -0.47 -51.38 -6.47
CA MET A 1 -1.88 -51.21 -6.90
C MET A 1 -2.23 -49.69 -6.84
N LYS A 2 -2.81 -49.11 -7.91
CA LYS A 2 -3.26 -47.73 -7.90
C LYS A 2 -4.44 -47.60 -6.92
N ASN A 3 -4.33 -46.73 -5.92
CA ASN A 3 -5.37 -46.50 -4.93
C ASN A 3 -6.71 -46.13 -5.58
N PRO A 4 -7.78 -46.92 -5.39
CA PRO A 4 -9.08 -46.71 -6.05
C PRO A 4 -9.69 -45.33 -5.75
N LEU A 5 -9.38 -44.73 -4.61
CA LEU A 5 -9.86 -43.41 -4.23
C LEU A 5 -9.38 -42.30 -5.19
N ARG A 6 -8.18 -42.42 -5.77
CA ARG A 6 -7.67 -41.42 -6.73
C ARG A 6 -8.51 -41.31 -8.01
N LYS A 7 -9.18 -42.40 -8.43
CA LYS A 7 -10.05 -42.37 -9.60
C LYS A 7 -11.37 -41.62 -9.35
N ARG A 8 -11.72 -41.37 -8.10
CA ARG A 8 -12.95 -40.66 -7.72
C ARG A 8 -12.80 -39.16 -7.80
N ILE A 9 -11.57 -38.60 -7.59
CA ILE A 9 -11.31 -37.17 -7.54
C ILE A 9 -11.84 -36.42 -8.78
N PRO A 10 -11.59 -36.86 -10.04
CA PRO A 10 -12.14 -36.22 -11.24
C PRO A 10 -13.68 -36.25 -11.33
N ARG A 11 -14.28 -37.33 -10.80
CA ARG A 11 -15.76 -37.51 -10.82
C ARG A 11 -16.41 -36.57 -9.77
N GLU A 12 -15.82 -36.42 -8.60
CA GLU A 12 -16.25 -35.51 -7.54
C GLU A 12 -16.14 -34.04 -8.02
N LEU A 13 -15.02 -33.69 -8.65
CA LEU A 13 -14.83 -32.38 -9.24
C LEU A 13 -15.92 -32.10 -10.31
N LYS A 14 -16.19 -33.05 -11.20
CA LYS A 14 -17.22 -32.89 -12.23
C LYS A 14 -18.64 -32.79 -11.66
N GLY A 15 -18.93 -33.53 -10.58
CA GLY A 15 -20.24 -33.52 -9.92
C GLY A 15 -20.58 -32.22 -9.17
N GLU A 16 -19.58 -31.51 -8.68
CA GLU A 16 -19.72 -30.26 -7.91
C GLU A 16 -18.96 -29.11 -8.60
N PHE A 17 -18.72 -29.21 -9.90
CA PHE A 17 -17.83 -28.31 -10.67
C PHE A 17 -18.14 -26.84 -10.45
N GLY A 18 -19.43 -26.46 -10.52
CA GLY A 18 -19.81 -25.05 -10.36
C GLY A 18 -19.38 -24.44 -9.01
N LYS A 19 -19.47 -25.22 -7.92
CA LYS A 19 -19.05 -24.73 -6.59
C LYS A 19 -17.53 -24.57 -6.50
N TYR A 20 -16.78 -25.54 -6.99
CA TYR A 20 -15.32 -25.46 -7.01
C TYR A 20 -14.83 -24.34 -7.92
N LEU A 21 -15.50 -24.13 -9.06
CA LEU A 21 -15.17 -23.04 -9.99
C LEU A 21 -15.36 -21.66 -9.35
N VAL A 22 -16.48 -21.43 -8.68
CA VAL A 22 -16.76 -20.13 -8.04
C VAL A 22 -15.71 -19.83 -6.97
N VAL A 23 -15.41 -20.80 -6.09
CA VAL A 23 -14.38 -20.60 -5.05
C VAL A 23 -13.00 -20.43 -5.65
N PHE A 24 -12.68 -21.19 -6.70
CA PHE A 24 -11.43 -21.07 -7.44
C PHE A 24 -11.25 -19.68 -8.05
N LEU A 25 -12.27 -19.18 -8.76
CA LEU A 25 -12.22 -17.82 -9.35
C LEU A 25 -12.08 -16.74 -8.29
N LEU A 26 -12.82 -16.86 -7.17
CA LEU A 26 -12.72 -15.92 -6.08
C LEU A 26 -11.31 -15.94 -5.46
N MET A 27 -10.70 -17.11 -5.29
CA MET A 27 -9.31 -17.24 -4.81
C MET A 27 -8.31 -16.61 -5.79
N VAL A 28 -8.46 -16.90 -7.09
CA VAL A 28 -7.57 -16.32 -8.12
C VAL A 28 -7.64 -14.81 -8.12
N LEU A 29 -8.85 -14.24 -8.06
CA LEU A 29 -9.03 -12.78 -8.02
C LEU A 29 -8.49 -12.17 -6.74
N THR A 30 -8.81 -12.73 -5.57
CA THR A 30 -8.37 -12.19 -4.28
C THR A 30 -6.85 -12.28 -4.13
N ILE A 31 -6.27 -13.46 -4.41
CA ILE A 31 -4.82 -13.65 -4.32
C ILE A 31 -4.11 -12.82 -5.38
N GLY A 32 -4.67 -12.74 -6.59
CA GLY A 32 -4.11 -11.95 -7.68
C GLY A 32 -4.06 -10.46 -7.34
N PHE A 33 -5.17 -9.92 -6.86
CA PHE A 33 -5.23 -8.51 -6.45
C PHE A 33 -4.26 -8.22 -5.30
N VAL A 34 -4.30 -9.01 -4.23
CA VAL A 34 -3.42 -8.78 -3.07
C VAL A 34 -1.95 -9.00 -3.40
N SER A 35 -1.62 -10.03 -4.19
CA SER A 35 -0.23 -10.22 -4.66
C SER A 35 0.23 -9.06 -5.54
N GLY A 36 -0.63 -8.58 -6.45
CA GLY A 36 -0.34 -7.42 -7.30
C GLY A 36 -0.16 -6.15 -6.47
N PHE A 37 -1.02 -5.94 -5.47
CA PHE A 37 -0.91 -4.83 -4.53
C PHE A 37 0.43 -4.86 -3.77
N LEU A 38 0.76 -5.96 -3.10
CA LEU A 38 1.99 -6.07 -2.31
C LEU A 38 3.27 -5.93 -3.17
N VAL A 39 3.22 -6.34 -4.44
CA VAL A 39 4.35 -6.18 -5.37
C VAL A 39 4.46 -4.74 -5.85
N ALA A 40 3.34 -4.08 -6.17
CA ALA A 40 3.32 -2.66 -6.53
C ALA A 40 3.79 -1.80 -5.36
N ASP A 41 3.15 -1.96 -4.20
CA ASP A 41 3.46 -1.26 -2.96
C ASP A 41 4.95 -1.38 -2.60
N GLY A 42 5.47 -2.61 -2.44
CA GLY A 42 6.87 -2.81 -2.10
C GLY A 42 7.87 -2.29 -3.16
N SER A 43 7.49 -2.30 -4.45
CA SER A 43 8.35 -1.78 -5.52
C SER A 43 8.34 -0.25 -5.56
N MET A 44 7.19 0.37 -5.33
CA MET A 44 7.02 1.83 -5.36
C MET A 44 7.58 2.46 -4.08
N LEU A 45 7.35 1.85 -2.90
CA LEU A 45 7.93 2.31 -1.65
C LEU A 45 9.45 2.27 -1.70
N LYS A 46 10.03 1.20 -2.26
CA LYS A 46 11.48 1.15 -2.48
C LYS A 46 11.98 2.27 -3.41
N ALA A 47 11.25 2.55 -4.51
CA ALA A 47 11.63 3.63 -5.41
C ALA A 47 11.48 5.01 -4.75
N TYR A 48 10.51 5.17 -3.86
CA TYR A 48 10.32 6.36 -3.04
C TYR A 48 11.49 6.54 -2.06
N ASP A 49 11.86 5.52 -1.30
CA ASP A 49 12.99 5.57 -0.36
C ASP A 49 14.31 5.85 -1.07
N GLU A 50 14.61 5.13 -2.16
CA GLU A 50 15.81 5.33 -2.96
C GLU A 50 15.85 6.71 -3.65
N SER A 51 14.70 7.36 -3.80
CA SER A 51 14.61 8.67 -4.44
C SER A 51 15.24 9.77 -3.59
N PHE A 52 15.27 9.62 -2.27
CA PHE A 52 15.88 10.61 -1.38
C PHE A 52 17.38 10.77 -1.67
N ASP A 53 18.10 9.67 -1.82
CA ASP A 53 19.51 9.72 -2.18
C ASP A 53 19.70 10.08 -3.66
N LYS A 54 18.93 9.45 -4.55
CA LYS A 54 19.06 9.63 -6.00
C LYS A 54 18.84 11.08 -6.45
N TYR A 55 17.87 11.75 -5.86
CA TYR A 55 17.52 13.12 -6.20
C TYR A 55 18.04 14.14 -5.18
N ASN A 56 18.84 13.70 -4.22
CA ASN A 56 19.40 14.53 -3.15
C ASN A 56 18.33 15.37 -2.46
N ILE A 57 17.34 14.69 -1.89
CA ILE A 57 16.21 15.34 -1.24
C ILE A 57 16.64 15.93 0.09
N GLU A 58 16.23 17.15 0.37
CA GLU A 58 16.54 17.92 1.56
C GLU A 58 16.28 17.17 2.87
N ASN A 59 17.09 17.40 3.89
CA ASN A 59 16.82 16.99 5.27
C ASN A 59 15.81 17.92 5.96
N GLY A 60 15.56 19.05 5.37
CA GLY A 60 14.52 19.99 5.76
C GLY A 60 14.67 21.32 5.06
N ASN A 61 13.72 22.21 5.31
CA ASN A 61 13.75 23.57 4.79
C ASN A 61 13.34 24.60 5.83
N PHE A 62 13.80 25.82 5.63
CA PHE A 62 13.35 26.95 6.41
C PHE A 62 13.13 28.17 5.54
N ARG A 63 12.27 29.06 5.99
CA ARG A 63 11.96 30.30 5.29
C ARG A 63 12.28 31.50 6.18
N THR A 64 12.77 32.56 5.54
CA THR A 64 13.11 33.83 6.17
C THR A 64 12.36 34.98 5.51
N ALA A 65 12.08 36.05 6.27
CA ALA A 65 11.45 37.27 5.76
C ALA A 65 12.31 38.00 4.72
N GLU A 66 13.62 37.90 4.86
CA GLU A 66 14.59 38.59 4.01
C GLU A 66 15.63 37.59 3.48
N LYS A 67 16.31 37.96 2.42
CA LYS A 67 17.39 37.15 1.86
C LYS A 67 18.53 36.99 2.85
N VAL A 68 18.98 35.75 3.05
CA VAL A 68 20.15 35.43 3.89
C VAL A 68 21.43 35.96 3.25
N TYR A 69 22.19 36.77 3.97
CA TYR A 69 23.44 37.32 3.47
C TYR A 69 24.59 36.30 3.58
N ARG A 70 25.67 36.54 2.83
CA ARG A 70 26.80 35.60 2.74
C ARG A 70 27.49 35.32 4.07
N SER A 71 27.54 36.29 5.01
CA SER A 71 28.05 36.06 6.36
C SER A 71 27.15 35.11 7.15
N GLN A 72 25.85 35.39 7.20
CA GLN A 72 24.85 34.57 7.86
C GLN A 72 24.82 33.16 7.30
N TRP A 73 24.95 33.03 5.97
CA TRP A 73 25.04 31.74 5.29
C TRP A 73 26.15 30.85 5.85
N LYS A 74 27.36 31.43 6.00
CA LYS A 74 28.52 30.73 6.59
C LYS A 74 28.34 30.37 8.05
N ASP A 75 27.67 31.24 8.79
CA ASP A 75 27.41 31.02 10.23
C ASP A 75 26.42 29.85 10.40
N ILE A 76 25.41 29.70 9.50
CA ILE A 76 24.48 28.60 9.51
C ILE A 76 25.17 27.30 9.07
N GLU A 77 26.00 27.33 8.00
CA GLU A 77 26.73 26.15 7.55
C GLU A 77 27.73 25.65 8.61
N ALA A 78 28.22 26.52 9.48
CA ALA A 78 29.09 26.13 10.58
C ALA A 78 28.39 25.22 11.63
N ALA A 79 27.06 25.14 11.60
CA ALA A 79 26.28 24.19 12.40
C ALA A 79 26.26 22.76 11.84
N GLY A 80 27.04 22.44 10.78
CA GLY A 80 27.18 21.10 10.24
C GLY A 80 26.16 20.76 9.16
N VAL A 81 25.72 21.76 8.41
CA VAL A 81 24.80 21.59 7.28
C VAL A 81 25.31 22.30 6.04
N THR A 82 24.98 21.78 4.88
CA THR A 82 25.15 22.46 3.59
C THR A 82 23.82 23.06 3.16
N LEU A 83 23.79 24.37 2.86
CA LEU A 83 22.59 25.10 2.46
C LEU A 83 22.44 25.20 0.95
N TYR A 84 21.19 25.31 0.51
CA TYR A 84 20.80 25.50 -0.88
C TYR A 84 19.66 26.52 -0.99
N GLU A 85 19.74 27.44 -1.97
CA GLU A 85 18.61 28.29 -2.33
C GLU A 85 17.52 27.42 -2.97
N ASN A 86 16.34 27.39 -2.37
CA ASN A 86 15.15 26.70 -2.88
C ASN A 86 13.96 27.69 -2.92
N TYR A 87 14.22 28.88 -3.48
CA TYR A 87 13.24 29.96 -3.60
C TYR A 87 12.09 29.57 -4.51
N TYR A 88 10.90 30.06 -4.18
CA TYR A 88 9.73 29.86 -4.99
C TYR A 88 8.82 31.08 -5.08
N ILE A 89 7.98 31.11 -6.08
CA ILE A 89 6.91 32.08 -6.29
C ILE A 89 5.60 31.33 -6.51
N GLU A 90 4.53 31.76 -5.83
CA GLU A 90 3.19 31.22 -6.06
C GLU A 90 2.37 32.15 -6.93
N GLU A 91 1.70 31.57 -7.94
CA GLU A 91 0.82 32.29 -8.84
C GLU A 91 -0.50 31.55 -9.01
N ASP A 92 -1.60 32.31 -8.89
CA ASP A 92 -2.94 31.79 -9.16
C ASP A 92 -3.18 31.77 -10.65
N LEU A 93 -3.55 30.61 -11.17
CA LEU A 93 -3.81 30.37 -12.59
C LEU A 93 -5.28 30.62 -12.93
N ASP A 94 -5.58 30.83 -14.22
CA ASP A 94 -6.94 31.09 -14.68
C ASP A 94 -7.89 29.90 -14.52
N ASN A 95 -7.35 28.68 -14.34
CA ASN A 95 -8.13 27.48 -14.01
C ASN A 95 -8.54 27.38 -12.53
N GLY A 96 -8.19 28.36 -11.71
CA GLY A 96 -8.51 28.42 -10.27
C GLY A 96 -7.58 27.60 -9.38
N SER A 97 -6.45 27.16 -9.90
CA SER A 97 -5.39 26.50 -9.11
C SER A 97 -4.23 27.45 -8.81
N THR A 98 -3.46 27.15 -7.77
CA THR A 98 -2.20 27.83 -7.45
C THR A 98 -1.03 26.98 -7.91
N MET A 99 -0.10 27.58 -8.65
CA MET A 99 1.13 26.94 -9.08
C MET A 99 2.32 27.55 -8.33
N ARG A 100 3.11 26.66 -7.68
CA ARG A 100 4.38 27.03 -7.04
C ARG A 100 5.51 26.80 -8.03
N PHE A 101 6.15 27.90 -8.44
CA PHE A 101 7.23 27.89 -9.41
C PHE A 101 8.57 27.83 -8.73
N PHE A 102 9.42 26.91 -9.16
CA PHE A 102 10.82 26.79 -8.78
C PHE A 102 11.72 26.98 -10.01
N LYS A 103 12.94 27.46 -9.79
CA LYS A 103 14.01 27.35 -10.79
C LYS A 103 14.40 25.89 -10.96
N ASN A 104 15.00 25.53 -12.10
CA ASN A 104 15.56 24.19 -12.31
C ASN A 104 16.56 23.88 -11.18
N ARG A 105 16.35 22.74 -10.51
CA ARG A 105 17.08 22.30 -9.30
C ARG A 105 18.09 21.23 -9.67
N GLU A 106 19.38 21.63 -9.68
CA GLU A 106 20.48 20.74 -10.12
C GLU A 106 21.20 20.06 -8.95
N LYS A 107 21.19 20.66 -7.76
CA LYS A 107 21.97 20.21 -6.61
C LYS A 107 21.16 19.49 -5.56
N VAL A 108 20.07 20.09 -5.10
CA VAL A 108 19.15 19.56 -4.09
C VAL A 108 17.74 19.47 -4.68
N ASN A 109 16.92 18.58 -4.16
CA ASN A 109 15.53 18.35 -4.61
C ASN A 109 15.42 18.20 -6.12
N LYS A 110 16.29 17.40 -6.71
CA LYS A 110 16.30 17.14 -8.15
C LYS A 110 14.99 16.48 -8.55
N VAL A 111 14.54 16.78 -9.77
CA VAL A 111 13.28 16.23 -10.27
C VAL A 111 13.48 14.93 -11.05
N CYS A 112 12.48 14.06 -11.03
CA CYS A 112 12.40 12.88 -11.88
C CYS A 112 11.58 13.22 -13.13
N LEU A 113 12.21 13.37 -14.29
CA LEU A 113 11.48 13.56 -15.55
C LEU A 113 10.75 12.27 -15.91
N MET A 114 9.42 12.34 -16.00
CA MET A 114 8.53 11.21 -16.30
C MET A 114 8.15 11.15 -17.77
N LYS A 115 7.94 12.33 -18.40
CA LYS A 115 7.51 12.44 -19.81
C LYS A 115 7.94 13.80 -20.38
N GLY A 116 8.28 13.84 -21.66
CA GLY A 116 8.68 15.07 -22.32
C GLY A 116 10.12 15.47 -22.02
N GLU A 117 10.38 16.77 -21.93
CA GLU A 117 11.70 17.37 -21.73
C GLU A 117 11.65 18.46 -20.66
N MET A 118 12.80 18.73 -20.01
CA MET A 118 12.89 19.85 -19.07
C MET A 118 12.84 21.18 -19.85
N PRO A 119 12.28 22.24 -19.26
CA PRO A 119 12.21 23.56 -19.90
C PRO A 119 13.61 24.08 -20.24
N SER A 120 13.77 24.59 -21.45
CA SER A 120 15.03 25.11 -21.99
C SER A 120 14.97 26.61 -22.36
N GLY A 121 13.78 27.21 -22.38
CA GLY A 121 13.56 28.60 -22.75
C GLY A 121 12.48 29.29 -21.92
N GLN A 122 12.32 30.60 -22.20
CA GLN A 122 11.24 31.38 -21.60
C GLN A 122 9.86 30.91 -22.11
N GLY A 123 8.85 30.99 -21.25
CA GLY A 123 7.50 30.52 -21.56
C GLY A 123 7.36 28.99 -21.57
N GLU A 124 8.34 28.25 -21.11
CA GLU A 124 8.30 26.78 -20.94
C GLU A 124 8.26 26.40 -19.46
N ILE A 125 7.53 25.30 -19.17
CA ILE A 125 7.39 24.77 -17.81
C ILE A 125 7.35 23.25 -17.84
N ALA A 126 8.00 22.60 -16.86
CA ALA A 126 7.74 21.23 -16.49
C ALA A 126 6.89 21.23 -15.21
N ILE A 127 5.79 20.49 -15.23
CA ILE A 127 4.84 20.47 -14.11
C ILE A 127 4.78 19.10 -13.45
N ASP A 128 4.35 19.08 -12.19
CA ASP A 128 4.10 17.83 -11.51
C ASP A 128 3.08 16.97 -12.28
N ARG A 129 3.38 15.67 -12.38
CA ARG A 129 2.57 14.72 -13.14
C ARG A 129 1.19 14.53 -12.52
N MET A 130 1.09 14.44 -11.18
CA MET A 130 -0.20 14.22 -10.52
C MET A 130 -1.12 15.45 -10.68
N TYR A 131 -0.56 16.67 -10.56
CA TYR A 131 -1.31 17.90 -10.89
C TYR A 131 -1.77 17.88 -12.35
N ALA A 132 -0.90 17.50 -13.29
CA ALA A 132 -1.24 17.42 -14.70
C ALA A 132 -2.38 16.44 -14.98
N ASP A 133 -2.27 15.19 -14.42
CA ASP A 133 -3.28 14.15 -14.60
C ASP A 133 -4.65 14.59 -14.05
N ASN A 134 -4.68 15.21 -12.86
CA ASN A 134 -5.92 15.65 -12.20
C ASN A 134 -6.56 16.89 -12.85
N ASN A 135 -5.78 17.70 -13.58
CA ASN A 135 -6.27 18.82 -14.37
C ASN A 135 -6.41 18.48 -15.86
N SER A 136 -6.26 17.21 -16.25
CA SER A 136 -6.33 16.74 -17.65
C SER A 136 -5.36 17.46 -18.60
N LEU A 137 -4.17 17.80 -18.10
CA LEU A 137 -3.11 18.49 -18.84
C LEU A 137 -2.08 17.49 -19.38
N GLN A 138 -1.52 17.81 -20.54
CA GLN A 138 -0.50 16.96 -21.19
C GLN A 138 0.67 17.81 -21.68
N VAL A 139 1.78 17.13 -22.02
CA VAL A 139 2.91 17.78 -22.71
C VAL A 139 2.43 18.37 -24.02
N GLY A 140 2.70 19.66 -24.22
CA GLY A 140 2.25 20.47 -25.35
C GLY A 140 1.11 21.42 -25.02
N ASP A 141 0.35 21.19 -23.94
CA ASP A 141 -0.69 22.09 -23.47
C ASP A 141 -0.09 23.36 -22.86
N THR A 142 -0.94 24.31 -22.53
CA THR A 142 -0.52 25.64 -22.03
C THR A 142 -1.22 25.96 -20.72
N LEU A 143 -0.45 26.37 -19.73
CA LEU A 143 -0.97 27.01 -18.51
C LEU A 143 -1.12 28.50 -18.75
N ILE A 144 -2.20 29.11 -18.23
CA ILE A 144 -2.54 30.50 -18.48
C ILE A 144 -2.76 31.26 -17.18
N ARG A 145 -2.21 32.48 -17.11
CA ARG A 145 -2.50 33.47 -16.07
C ARG A 145 -2.65 34.84 -16.74
N GLY A 146 -3.87 35.26 -16.97
CA GLY A 146 -4.16 36.50 -17.62
C GLY A 146 -3.54 36.59 -19.02
N LYS A 147 -2.51 37.44 -19.18
CA LYS A 147 -1.78 37.58 -20.45
C LYS A 147 -0.53 36.70 -20.56
N LYS A 148 -0.11 36.07 -19.47
CA LYS A 148 1.07 35.23 -19.42
C LYS A 148 0.68 33.76 -19.62
N SER A 149 1.49 33.04 -20.34
CA SER A 149 1.23 31.64 -20.63
C SER A 149 2.54 30.84 -20.66
N TRP A 150 2.48 29.58 -20.22
CA TRP A 150 3.62 28.66 -20.23
C TRP A 150 3.23 27.38 -20.95
N LYS A 151 4.04 27.00 -21.92
CA LYS A 151 3.90 25.72 -22.62
C LYS A 151 4.48 24.61 -21.73
N ILE A 152 3.69 23.57 -21.50
CA ILE A 152 4.12 22.37 -20.76
C ILE A 152 5.06 21.57 -21.65
N THR A 153 6.34 21.51 -21.30
CA THR A 153 7.35 20.73 -22.03
C THR A 153 7.61 19.38 -21.41
N GLY A 154 7.39 19.24 -20.09
CA GLY A 154 7.63 18.01 -19.36
C GLY A 154 6.67 17.77 -18.22
N LEU A 155 6.50 16.49 -17.89
CA LEU A 155 5.86 16.04 -16.65
C LEU A 155 6.92 15.43 -15.74
N VAL A 156 6.96 15.89 -14.50
CA VAL A 156 7.96 15.48 -13.51
C VAL A 156 7.31 14.84 -12.28
N ALA A 157 8.06 14.04 -11.56
CA ALA A 157 7.76 13.64 -10.21
C ALA A 157 8.78 14.27 -9.26
N LEU A 158 8.28 14.71 -8.11
CA LEU A 158 9.02 15.50 -7.14
C LEU A 158 8.98 14.78 -5.79
N SER A 159 10.10 14.21 -5.35
CA SER A 159 10.13 13.48 -4.07
C SER A 159 10.05 14.39 -2.85
N ASP A 160 10.35 15.68 -3.01
CA ASP A 160 10.09 16.72 -2.00
C ASP A 160 8.64 17.21 -1.99
N TYR A 161 7.83 16.82 -2.99
CA TYR A 161 6.39 17.01 -3.11
C TYR A 161 5.71 15.70 -3.55
N SER A 162 6.06 14.58 -2.93
CA SER A 162 5.43 13.30 -3.22
C SER A 162 3.92 13.32 -2.98
N ALA A 163 3.48 14.13 -2.00
CA ALA A 163 2.11 14.56 -1.81
C ALA A 163 2.04 16.09 -1.96
N LEU A 164 1.13 16.61 -2.78
CA LEU A 164 1.07 18.05 -3.14
C LEU A 164 0.41 18.90 -2.05
N PHE A 165 1.01 18.93 -0.86
CA PHE A 165 0.64 19.86 0.20
C PHE A 165 1.10 21.28 -0.15
N GLN A 166 0.17 22.23 -0.15
CA GLN A 166 0.52 23.64 -0.31
C GLN A 166 1.20 24.17 0.96
N ASN A 167 0.62 23.87 2.14
CA ASN A 167 1.17 24.24 3.42
C ASN A 167 1.35 23.00 4.30
N ASN A 168 2.40 22.97 5.09
CA ASN A 168 2.70 21.84 5.97
C ASN A 168 1.64 21.58 7.07
N ASN A 169 0.80 22.57 7.36
CA ASN A 169 -0.27 22.48 8.37
C ASN A 169 -1.64 22.10 7.77
N ASP A 170 -1.71 21.90 6.45
CA ASP A 170 -2.96 21.49 5.81
C ASP A 170 -3.31 20.07 6.25
N SER A 171 -4.60 19.81 6.49
CA SER A 171 -5.06 18.48 6.93
C SER A 171 -5.08 17.46 5.78
N MET A 172 -5.09 17.92 4.54
CA MET A 172 -5.09 17.12 3.32
C MET A 172 -4.55 17.96 2.15
N PHE A 173 -3.86 17.33 1.21
CA PHE A 173 -3.44 17.97 -0.02
C PHE A 173 -4.56 17.97 -1.08
N ASP A 174 -4.50 18.93 -2.00
CA ASP A 174 -5.45 19.05 -3.13
C ASP A 174 -4.68 19.26 -4.43
N SER A 175 -4.40 18.17 -5.12
CA SER A 175 -3.65 18.15 -6.38
C SER A 175 -4.41 18.71 -7.59
N VAL A 176 -5.67 19.06 -7.43
CA VAL A 176 -6.43 19.83 -8.45
C VAL A 176 -6.16 21.33 -8.29
N LYS A 177 -6.11 21.80 -7.03
CA LYS A 177 -5.97 23.23 -6.71
C LYS A 177 -4.53 23.68 -6.49
N PHE A 178 -3.61 22.77 -6.23
CA PHE A 178 -2.22 23.09 -6.01
C PHE A 178 -1.30 22.22 -6.86
N GLY A 179 -0.33 22.84 -7.51
CA GLY A 179 0.68 22.18 -8.31
C GLY A 179 2.07 22.80 -8.14
N VAL A 180 3.09 22.07 -8.56
CA VAL A 180 4.48 22.51 -8.56
C VAL A 180 4.99 22.50 -9.99
N GLY A 181 5.67 23.59 -10.38
CA GLY A 181 6.23 23.77 -11.70
C GLY A 181 7.70 24.19 -11.64
N ILE A 182 8.46 23.68 -12.58
CA ILE A 182 9.88 23.97 -12.75
C ILE A 182 10.05 24.79 -14.02
N VAL A 183 10.73 25.90 -13.91
CA VAL A 183 11.02 26.80 -15.03
C VAL A 183 12.51 27.10 -15.12
N THR A 184 12.95 27.69 -16.24
CA THR A 184 14.33 28.16 -16.37
C THR A 184 14.59 29.36 -15.44
N PRO A 185 15.85 29.63 -15.05
CA PRO A 185 16.19 30.81 -14.27
C PRO A 185 15.70 32.12 -14.92
N GLU A 186 15.80 32.21 -16.25
CA GLU A 186 15.39 33.39 -17.03
C GLU A 186 13.88 33.59 -16.96
N GLU A 187 13.09 32.51 -17.01
CA GLU A 187 11.64 32.59 -16.86
C GLU A 187 11.25 32.94 -15.43
N PHE A 188 11.92 32.39 -14.43
CA PHE A 188 11.66 32.66 -13.02
C PHE A 188 11.80 34.17 -12.67
N GLU A 189 12.81 34.84 -13.24
CA GLU A 189 13.02 36.29 -13.04
C GLU A 189 11.91 37.15 -13.69
N THR A 190 11.12 36.59 -14.58
CA THR A 190 9.96 37.31 -15.18
C THR A 190 8.69 37.19 -14.34
N LEU A 191 8.66 36.33 -13.32
CA LEU A 191 7.55 36.19 -12.39
C LEU A 191 7.49 37.39 -11.43
N ASP A 192 6.38 37.48 -10.70
CA ASP A 192 6.16 38.56 -9.73
C ASP A 192 7.12 38.45 -8.55
N GLN A 193 8.22 39.17 -8.60
CA GLN A 193 9.28 39.12 -7.58
C GLN A 193 8.84 39.68 -6.22
N GLU A 194 7.71 40.39 -6.12
CA GLU A 194 7.16 40.84 -4.84
C GLU A 194 6.61 39.66 -4.02
N LYS A 195 6.29 38.54 -4.70
CA LYS A 195 5.82 37.29 -4.08
C LYS A 195 6.94 36.30 -3.78
N LEU A 196 8.19 36.66 -4.05
CA LEU A 196 9.33 35.76 -3.85
C LEU A 196 9.45 35.31 -2.39
N GLN A 197 9.46 34.00 -2.18
CA GLN A 197 9.68 33.38 -0.87
C GLN A 197 11.14 32.94 -0.74
N TYR A 198 11.83 33.46 0.27
CA TYR A 198 13.20 33.09 0.57
C TYR A 198 13.23 31.76 1.36
N ASN A 199 13.08 30.67 0.66
CA ASN A 199 13.11 29.32 1.20
C ASN A 199 14.48 28.69 0.96
N TYR A 200 15.03 28.03 1.97
CA TYR A 200 16.34 27.39 1.96
C TYR A 200 16.18 25.94 2.34
N ALA A 201 16.77 25.04 1.55
CA ALA A 201 16.89 23.63 1.87
C ALA A 201 18.25 23.36 2.53
N TRP A 202 18.30 22.42 3.46
CA TRP A 202 19.56 21.95 4.01
C TRP A 202 19.75 20.46 3.86
N ILE A 203 21.03 20.06 3.80
CA ILE A 203 21.49 18.67 3.90
C ILE A 203 22.47 18.62 5.06
N TYR A 204 22.32 17.63 5.97
CA TYR A 204 23.32 17.42 7.03
C TYR A 204 24.63 16.93 6.43
N ASP A 205 25.75 17.50 6.88
CA ASP A 205 27.10 17.04 6.48
C ASP A 205 27.38 15.64 7.01
N GLN A 206 26.79 15.29 8.17
CA GLN A 206 26.73 13.95 8.74
C GLN A 206 25.27 13.59 8.98
N GLN A 207 24.79 12.59 8.26
CA GLN A 207 23.38 12.16 8.39
C GLN A 207 23.15 11.55 9.79
N PRO A 208 22.06 11.93 10.47
CA PRO A 208 21.65 11.30 11.73
C PRO A 208 21.45 9.79 11.58
N VAL A 209 21.78 9.03 12.62
CA VAL A 209 21.73 7.56 12.61
C VAL A 209 20.29 7.04 12.78
N ASP A 210 19.46 7.78 13.52
CA ASP A 210 18.07 7.43 13.80
C ASP A 210 17.19 8.68 13.95
N GLU A 211 15.87 8.48 14.03
CA GLU A 211 14.88 9.56 14.15
C GLU A 211 15.05 10.39 15.44
N LYS A 212 15.58 9.79 16.51
CA LYS A 212 15.80 10.49 17.78
C LYS A 212 16.95 11.48 17.65
N GLU A 213 18.05 11.06 17.06
CA GLU A 213 19.19 11.91 16.76
C GLU A 213 18.81 13.00 15.76
N GLU A 214 18.03 12.66 14.70
CA GLU A 214 17.55 13.63 13.73
C GLU A 214 16.74 14.74 14.42
N LYS A 215 15.89 14.39 15.37
CA LYS A 215 15.10 15.35 16.13
C LYS A 215 16.00 16.27 16.99
N GLU A 216 16.94 15.70 17.75
CA GLU A 216 17.86 16.46 18.60
C GLU A 216 18.70 17.44 17.75
N VAL A 217 19.32 16.94 16.68
CA VAL A 217 20.14 17.78 15.77
C VAL A 217 19.31 18.85 15.07
N SER A 218 18.06 18.54 14.69
CA SER A 218 17.19 19.54 14.05
C SER A 218 16.72 20.63 15.02
N GLU A 219 16.47 20.31 16.30
CA GLU A 219 16.13 21.29 17.32
C GLU A 219 17.30 22.23 17.57
N ASP A 220 18.53 21.72 17.72
CA ASP A 220 19.74 22.50 17.85
C ASP A 220 20.00 23.43 16.65
N LEU A 221 19.84 22.87 15.43
CA LEU A 221 19.97 23.64 14.19
C LEU A 221 18.94 24.76 14.09
N MET A 222 17.70 24.54 14.52
CA MET A 222 16.65 25.56 14.54
C MET A 222 17.04 26.72 15.46
N GLU A 223 17.59 26.40 16.63
CA GLU A 223 18.09 27.44 17.57
C GLU A 223 19.26 28.24 16.97
N ASP A 224 20.21 27.58 16.33
CA ASP A 224 21.38 28.23 15.73
C ASP A 224 20.97 29.10 14.53
N ILE A 225 20.09 28.65 13.66
CA ILE A 225 19.53 29.47 12.58
C ILE A 225 18.79 30.70 13.15
N GLY A 226 17.96 30.49 14.18
CA GLY A 226 17.18 31.55 14.81
C GLY A 226 18.04 32.66 15.49
N LYS A 227 19.31 32.36 15.86
CA LYS A 227 20.29 33.35 16.35
C LYS A 227 20.84 34.21 15.21
N VAL A 228 20.83 33.71 13.98
CA VAL A 228 21.51 34.34 12.83
C VAL A 228 20.52 35.10 11.94
N VAL A 229 19.30 34.56 11.75
CA VAL A 229 18.29 35.11 10.84
C VAL A 229 16.89 35.14 11.48
N ASN A 230 16.02 36.02 10.95
CA ASN A 230 14.61 36.04 11.34
C ASN A 230 13.87 34.90 10.66
N LEU A 231 13.67 33.82 11.42
CA LEU A 231 13.07 32.57 10.96
C LEU A 231 11.55 32.70 10.94
N GLU A 232 10.91 32.48 9.77
CA GLU A 232 9.46 32.42 9.64
C GLU A 232 8.91 31.00 9.78
N THR A 233 9.57 30.04 9.13
CA THR A 233 9.20 28.61 9.22
C THR A 233 10.47 27.76 9.28
N PHE A 234 10.38 26.63 9.98
CA PHE A 234 11.42 25.62 10.02
C PHE A 234 10.76 24.25 9.97
N VAL A 235 11.05 23.47 8.95
CA VAL A 235 10.38 22.18 8.67
C VAL A 235 11.44 21.11 8.37
N PRO A 236 11.85 20.34 9.39
CA PRO A 236 12.66 19.14 9.15
C PRO A 236 11.92 18.13 8.30
N ARG A 237 12.63 17.28 7.56
CA ARG A 237 12.03 16.29 6.65
C ARG A 237 11.02 15.39 7.35
N TYR A 238 11.30 14.92 8.57
CA TYR A 238 10.38 14.07 9.34
C TYR A 238 9.06 14.75 9.77
N LEU A 239 8.95 16.08 9.64
CA LEU A 239 7.72 16.85 9.85
C LEU A 239 7.15 17.41 8.54
N ASN A 240 7.80 17.19 7.39
CA ASN A 240 7.35 17.73 6.12
C ASN A 240 6.30 16.81 5.48
N GLN A 241 5.03 17.20 5.61
CA GLN A 241 3.88 16.45 5.07
C GLN A 241 4.02 16.17 3.57
N ALA A 242 4.56 17.11 2.79
CA ALA A 242 4.74 16.93 1.35
C ALA A 242 5.73 15.79 1.01
N ILE A 243 6.63 15.48 1.94
CA ILE A 243 7.62 14.40 1.79
C ILE A 243 7.09 13.11 2.42
N ILE A 244 6.74 13.12 3.73
CA ILE A 244 6.55 11.88 4.51
C ILE A 244 5.18 11.22 4.30
N PHE A 245 4.14 12.01 4.02
CA PHE A 245 2.75 11.51 3.97
C PHE A 245 2.58 10.30 3.05
N THR A 246 3.23 10.31 1.89
CA THR A 246 3.15 9.21 0.91
C THR A 246 3.70 7.89 1.46
N GLY A 247 4.85 7.93 2.13
CA GLY A 247 5.46 6.74 2.74
C GLY A 247 4.62 6.16 3.87
N ASP A 248 4.08 7.04 4.73
CA ASP A 248 3.25 6.64 5.87
C ASP A 248 1.92 6.01 5.41
N ASP A 249 1.25 6.61 4.42
CA ASP A 249 -0.01 6.10 3.89
C ASP A 249 0.17 4.75 3.19
N MET A 250 1.16 4.63 2.31
CA MET A 250 1.49 3.37 1.64
C MET A 250 1.86 2.27 2.65
N GLY A 251 2.61 2.59 3.70
CA GLY A 251 2.95 1.65 4.78
C GLY A 251 1.71 1.13 5.52
N GLY A 252 0.71 2.00 5.75
CA GLY A 252 -0.56 1.65 6.39
C GLY A 252 -1.44 0.73 5.55
N ASP A 253 -1.52 0.96 4.26
CA ASP A 253 -2.34 0.20 3.31
C ASP A 253 -1.98 -1.29 3.26
N LYS A 254 -0.71 -1.62 3.36
CA LYS A 254 -0.21 -3.00 3.38
C LYS A 254 -0.88 -3.84 4.47
N ALA A 255 -0.97 -3.33 5.69
CA ALA A 255 -1.56 -4.05 6.82
C ALA A 255 -3.05 -4.31 6.60
N MET A 256 -3.78 -3.32 6.08
CA MET A 256 -5.20 -3.43 5.77
C MET A 256 -5.49 -4.48 4.68
N VAL A 257 -4.73 -4.47 3.60
CA VAL A 257 -4.91 -5.40 2.47
C VAL A 257 -4.57 -6.84 2.87
N VAL A 258 -3.54 -7.06 3.68
CA VAL A 258 -3.19 -8.39 4.21
C VAL A 258 -4.27 -8.90 5.17
N MET A 259 -4.82 -8.04 6.02
CA MET A 259 -5.95 -8.41 6.89
C MET A 259 -7.17 -8.84 6.06
N LEU A 260 -7.52 -8.07 5.04
CA LEU A 260 -8.62 -8.40 4.12
C LEU A 260 -8.41 -9.76 3.43
N LEU A 261 -7.19 -10.03 2.96
CA LEU A 261 -6.83 -11.34 2.37
C LEU A 261 -7.19 -12.48 3.33
N TYR A 262 -6.75 -12.40 4.58
CA TYR A 262 -6.97 -13.49 5.53
C TYR A 262 -8.44 -13.68 5.90
N ILE A 263 -9.21 -12.59 6.02
CA ILE A 263 -10.67 -12.67 6.21
C ILE A 263 -11.31 -13.45 5.06
N VAL A 264 -10.99 -13.10 3.81
CA VAL A 264 -11.54 -13.77 2.62
C VAL A 264 -11.11 -15.25 2.56
N ILE A 265 -9.84 -15.56 2.84
CA ILE A 265 -9.34 -16.95 2.87
C ILE A 265 -10.05 -17.80 3.93
N VAL A 266 -10.29 -17.25 5.11
CA VAL A 266 -11.03 -17.94 6.18
C VAL A 266 -12.47 -18.22 5.74
N ILE A 267 -13.15 -17.23 5.15
CA ILE A 267 -14.51 -17.42 4.60
C ILE A 267 -14.53 -18.53 3.56
N MET A 268 -13.59 -18.52 2.59
CA MET A 268 -13.50 -19.56 1.57
C MET A 268 -13.20 -20.94 2.15
N ALA A 269 -12.36 -21.02 3.18
CA ALA A 269 -12.07 -22.26 3.86
C ALA A 269 -13.32 -22.83 4.54
N PHE A 270 -14.18 -22.01 5.13
CA PHE A 270 -15.48 -22.43 5.64
C PHE A 270 -16.46 -22.87 4.53
N VAL A 271 -16.49 -22.19 3.40
CA VAL A 271 -17.30 -22.59 2.23
C VAL A 271 -16.89 -23.98 1.72
N PHE A 272 -15.59 -24.24 1.63
CA PHE A 272 -15.09 -25.61 1.34
C PHE A 272 -15.49 -26.60 2.43
N GLY A 273 -15.39 -26.26 3.68
CA GLY A 273 -15.80 -27.10 4.80
C GLY A 273 -17.28 -27.50 4.73
N ILE A 274 -18.17 -26.55 4.39
CA ILE A 274 -19.59 -26.82 4.18
C ILE A 274 -19.80 -27.72 2.97
N THR A 275 -19.13 -27.46 1.85
CA THR A 275 -19.21 -28.27 0.62
C THR A 275 -18.79 -29.71 0.89
N ILE A 276 -17.64 -29.92 1.54
CA ILE A 276 -17.14 -31.24 1.96
C ILE A 276 -18.15 -31.92 2.90
N SER A 277 -18.69 -31.19 3.87
CA SER A 277 -19.68 -31.72 4.82
C SER A 277 -20.94 -32.22 4.11
N ASN A 278 -21.40 -31.50 3.07
CA ASN A 278 -22.54 -31.91 2.25
C ASN A 278 -22.20 -33.14 1.37
N THR A 279 -21.00 -33.21 0.81
CA THR A 279 -20.51 -34.36 0.05
C THR A 279 -20.45 -35.62 0.91
N ILE A 280 -19.91 -35.50 2.16
CA ILE A 280 -19.87 -36.60 3.11
C ILE A 280 -21.27 -37.11 3.46
N ARG A 281 -22.27 -36.23 3.57
CA ARG A 281 -23.67 -36.65 3.82
C ARG A 281 -24.26 -37.35 2.62
N LYS A 282 -24.05 -36.85 1.40
CA LYS A 282 -24.52 -37.48 0.15
C LYS A 282 -23.90 -38.88 -0.02
N GLU A 283 -22.62 -39.02 0.24
CA GLU A 283 -21.83 -40.24 0.05
C GLU A 283 -21.75 -41.14 1.29
N ALA A 284 -22.59 -40.92 2.28
CA ALA A 284 -22.54 -41.64 3.55
C ALA A 284 -22.51 -43.17 3.40
N GLY A 285 -23.35 -43.74 2.53
CA GLY A 285 -23.35 -45.19 2.26
C GLY A 285 -22.01 -45.69 1.72
N VAL A 286 -21.42 -44.94 0.77
CA VAL A 286 -20.10 -45.29 0.19
C VAL A 286 -19.00 -45.19 1.24
N ILE A 287 -19.02 -44.15 2.04
CA ILE A 287 -18.05 -43.98 3.16
C ILE A 287 -18.19 -45.13 4.16
N GLY A 288 -19.42 -45.48 4.53
CA GLY A 288 -19.72 -46.64 5.38
C GLY A 288 -19.13 -47.93 4.85
N THR A 289 -19.37 -48.21 3.53
CA THR A 289 -18.81 -49.42 2.88
C THR A 289 -17.29 -49.40 2.82
N LEU A 290 -16.67 -48.30 2.44
CA LEU A 290 -15.22 -48.16 2.40
C LEU A 290 -14.60 -48.41 3.81
N ARG A 291 -15.22 -47.86 4.84
CA ARG A 291 -14.75 -48.08 6.21
C ARG A 291 -14.97 -49.51 6.68
N ALA A 292 -16.05 -50.15 6.30
CA ALA A 292 -16.29 -51.59 6.57
C ALA A 292 -15.28 -52.46 5.82
N SER A 293 -14.83 -52.07 4.64
CA SER A 293 -13.80 -52.73 3.83
C SER A 293 -12.35 -52.46 4.31
N GLY A 294 -12.16 -51.77 5.47
CA GLY A 294 -10.85 -51.58 6.08
C GLY A 294 -10.18 -50.22 5.81
N TYR A 295 -10.78 -49.31 5.04
CA TYR A 295 -10.21 -47.98 4.88
C TYR A 295 -10.20 -47.18 6.21
N THR A 296 -9.08 -46.57 6.50
CA THR A 296 -8.88 -45.79 7.72
C THR A 296 -9.50 -44.36 7.60
N ARG A 297 -9.74 -43.73 8.74
CA ARG A 297 -10.15 -42.32 8.77
C ARG A 297 -9.11 -41.42 8.10
N ARG A 298 -7.84 -41.68 8.27
CA ARG A 298 -6.74 -40.91 7.68
C ARG A 298 -6.82 -40.91 6.17
N GLU A 299 -7.02 -42.06 5.55
CA GLU A 299 -7.12 -42.20 4.08
C GLU A 299 -8.30 -41.41 3.53
N LEU A 300 -9.45 -41.43 4.21
CA LEU A 300 -10.62 -40.66 3.83
C LEU A 300 -10.41 -39.16 4.03
N ILE A 301 -9.76 -38.72 5.12
CA ILE A 301 -9.40 -37.32 5.33
C ILE A 301 -8.50 -36.85 4.19
N PHE A 302 -7.44 -37.58 3.86
CA PHE A 302 -6.55 -37.22 2.76
C PHE A 302 -7.28 -37.15 1.42
N HIS A 303 -8.19 -38.08 1.16
CA HIS A 303 -8.97 -38.09 -0.08
C HIS A 303 -9.84 -36.85 -0.21
N TYR A 304 -10.65 -36.51 0.79
CA TYR A 304 -11.53 -35.34 0.74
C TYR A 304 -10.81 -33.99 0.89
N MET A 305 -9.57 -33.98 1.42
CA MET A 305 -8.72 -32.79 1.43
C MET A 305 -8.06 -32.50 0.09
N THR A 306 -7.92 -33.50 -0.79
CA THR A 306 -7.15 -33.36 -2.03
C THR A 306 -7.70 -32.25 -2.93
N LEU A 307 -9.03 -32.17 -3.13
CA LEU A 307 -9.64 -31.15 -4.00
C LEU A 307 -9.51 -29.73 -3.44
N PRO A 308 -9.86 -29.44 -2.18
CA PRO A 308 -9.65 -28.11 -1.62
C PRO A 308 -8.19 -27.64 -1.70
N VAL A 309 -7.25 -28.53 -1.33
CA VAL A 309 -5.81 -28.18 -1.38
C VAL A 309 -5.35 -27.95 -2.81
N LEU A 310 -5.76 -28.80 -3.76
CA LEU A 310 -5.39 -28.66 -5.17
C LEU A 310 -5.93 -27.35 -5.75
N VAL A 311 -7.21 -27.05 -5.50
CA VAL A 311 -7.87 -25.82 -5.96
C VAL A 311 -7.17 -24.59 -5.37
N THR A 312 -6.81 -24.63 -4.08
CA THR A 312 -6.09 -23.56 -3.43
C THR A 312 -4.70 -23.35 -4.03
N LEU A 313 -3.93 -24.43 -4.24
CA LEU A 313 -2.58 -24.34 -4.82
C LEU A 313 -2.60 -23.79 -6.25
N ILE A 314 -3.51 -24.31 -7.09
CA ILE A 314 -3.63 -23.84 -8.47
C ILE A 314 -4.15 -22.40 -8.49
N GLY A 315 -5.13 -22.07 -7.64
CA GLY A 315 -5.66 -20.72 -7.50
C GLY A 315 -4.60 -19.73 -7.04
N ALA A 316 -3.77 -20.12 -6.05
CA ALA A 316 -2.66 -19.29 -5.60
C ALA A 316 -1.58 -19.09 -6.67
N LEU A 317 -1.23 -20.15 -7.42
CA LEU A 317 -0.26 -20.05 -8.51
C LEU A 317 -0.76 -19.09 -9.61
N ILE A 318 -1.98 -19.29 -10.11
CA ILE A 318 -2.56 -18.44 -11.16
C ILE A 318 -2.79 -17.02 -10.62
N GLY A 319 -3.27 -16.88 -9.38
CA GLY A 319 -3.44 -15.59 -8.73
C GLY A 319 -2.12 -14.80 -8.66
N ASN A 320 -1.02 -15.43 -8.23
CA ASN A 320 0.28 -14.78 -8.21
C ASN A 320 0.79 -14.40 -9.61
N ILE A 321 0.61 -15.26 -10.61
CA ILE A 321 0.96 -14.91 -12.00
C ILE A 321 0.20 -13.66 -12.45
N LEU A 322 -1.12 -13.61 -12.23
CA LEU A 322 -1.93 -12.44 -12.55
C LEU A 322 -1.56 -11.22 -11.69
N GLY A 323 -1.19 -11.42 -10.43
CA GLY A 323 -0.67 -10.40 -9.54
C GLY A 323 0.54 -9.69 -10.13
N TYR A 324 1.56 -10.45 -10.49
CA TYR A 324 2.81 -9.92 -11.06
C TYR A 324 2.68 -9.37 -12.48
N THR A 325 1.67 -9.78 -13.24
CA THR A 325 1.52 -9.37 -14.65
C THR A 325 0.47 -8.28 -14.83
N VAL A 326 -0.73 -8.46 -14.30
CA VAL A 326 -1.89 -7.59 -14.52
C VAL A 326 -2.17 -6.69 -13.33
N PHE A 327 -2.42 -7.27 -12.16
CA PHE A 327 -2.91 -6.51 -11.00
C PHE A 327 -1.89 -5.53 -10.44
N LYS A 328 -0.60 -5.84 -10.52
CA LYS A 328 0.44 -4.88 -10.11
C LYS A 328 0.34 -3.55 -10.88
N GLY A 329 0.05 -3.60 -12.19
CA GLY A 329 -0.12 -2.39 -12.99
C GLY A 329 -1.35 -1.59 -12.58
N VAL A 330 -2.44 -2.26 -12.23
CA VAL A 330 -3.66 -1.63 -11.71
C VAL A 330 -3.38 -0.94 -10.38
N CYS A 331 -2.73 -1.64 -9.44
CA CYS A 331 -2.41 -1.09 -8.12
C CYS A 331 -1.39 0.05 -8.20
N ALA A 332 -0.35 -0.08 -9.03
CA ALA A 332 0.60 1.01 -9.27
C ALA A 332 -0.10 2.24 -9.88
N GLY A 333 -1.07 2.03 -10.77
CA GLY A 333 -1.88 3.11 -11.33
C GLY A 333 -2.69 3.85 -10.27
N MET A 334 -3.18 3.16 -9.23
CA MET A 334 -3.87 3.80 -8.11
C MET A 334 -2.92 4.73 -7.33
N TYR A 335 -1.71 4.26 -7.00
CA TYR A 335 -0.71 5.09 -6.31
C TYR A 335 -0.23 6.27 -7.17
N TYR A 336 -0.01 6.06 -8.45
CA TYR A 336 0.29 7.17 -9.37
C TYR A 336 -0.85 8.17 -9.52
N GLY A 337 -2.10 7.74 -9.36
CA GLY A 337 -3.27 8.64 -9.32
C GLY A 337 -3.37 9.45 -8.02
N SER A 338 -2.70 9.00 -6.95
CA SER A 338 -2.76 9.62 -5.62
C SER A 338 -1.52 10.42 -5.25
N TYR A 339 -0.32 10.05 -5.78
CA TYR A 339 0.97 10.62 -5.37
C TYR A 339 1.89 10.94 -6.54
N SER A 340 2.77 11.93 -6.34
CA SER A 340 3.85 12.28 -7.26
C SER A 340 5.07 11.38 -7.02
N LEU A 341 4.98 10.13 -7.46
CA LEU A 341 6.02 9.13 -7.27
C LEU A 341 6.94 9.02 -8.49
N PRO A 342 8.25 8.79 -8.28
CA PRO A 342 9.18 8.51 -9.36
C PRO A 342 8.89 7.18 -10.06
N THR A 343 9.52 6.92 -11.20
CA THR A 343 9.44 5.63 -11.88
C THR A 343 10.01 4.52 -11.01
N TYR A 344 9.28 3.39 -10.91
CA TYR A 344 9.71 2.22 -10.16
C TYR A 344 10.13 1.06 -11.06
N VAL A 345 10.98 0.20 -10.53
CA VAL A 345 11.33 -1.09 -11.13
C VAL A 345 10.67 -2.19 -10.31
N THR A 346 9.94 -3.09 -10.98
CA THR A 346 9.30 -4.21 -10.27
C THR A 346 10.35 -5.11 -9.64
N ILE A 347 10.26 -5.29 -8.33
CA ILE A 347 11.12 -6.20 -7.56
C ILE A 347 10.38 -7.48 -7.22
N TRP A 348 11.13 -8.58 -7.06
CA TRP A 348 10.59 -9.80 -6.48
C TRP A 348 10.33 -9.59 -4.99
N ASN A 349 9.08 -9.79 -4.58
CA ASN A 349 8.67 -9.68 -3.17
C ASN A 349 8.42 -11.07 -2.59
N ALA A 350 9.41 -11.63 -1.88
CA ALA A 350 9.31 -12.94 -1.25
C ALA A 350 8.23 -12.98 -0.14
N GLU A 351 8.05 -11.86 0.58
CA GLU A 351 7.02 -11.71 1.60
C GLU A 351 5.63 -11.81 0.97
N ALA A 352 5.39 -11.08 -0.13
CA ALA A 352 4.13 -11.15 -0.88
C ALA A 352 3.81 -12.59 -1.29
N PHE A 353 4.79 -13.34 -1.82
CA PHE A 353 4.60 -14.74 -2.18
C PHE A 353 4.27 -15.62 -0.97
N LEU A 354 4.95 -15.44 0.15
CA LEU A 354 4.68 -16.18 1.39
C LEU A 354 3.25 -15.92 1.89
N LEU A 355 2.86 -14.65 1.99
CA LEU A 355 1.55 -14.23 2.51
C LEU A 355 0.40 -14.67 1.61
N THR A 356 0.59 -14.66 0.29
CA THR A 356 -0.46 -14.98 -0.69
C THR A 356 -0.51 -16.45 -1.11
N THR A 357 0.53 -17.24 -0.83
CA THR A 357 0.60 -18.66 -1.21
C THR A 357 0.64 -19.57 0.01
N VAL A 358 1.66 -19.44 0.85
CA VAL A 358 1.91 -20.41 1.93
C VAL A 358 0.85 -20.30 3.02
N VAL A 359 0.57 -19.08 3.49
CA VAL A 359 -0.40 -18.87 4.57
C VAL A 359 -1.83 -19.27 4.18
N PRO A 360 -2.38 -18.91 3.01
CA PRO A 360 -3.67 -19.39 2.54
C PRO A 360 -3.78 -20.93 2.49
N VAL A 361 -2.75 -21.59 1.99
CA VAL A 361 -2.74 -23.07 1.93
C VAL A 361 -2.75 -23.67 3.34
N ILE A 362 -1.98 -23.13 4.28
CA ILE A 362 -1.98 -23.58 5.68
C ILE A 362 -3.36 -23.39 6.32
N ILE A 363 -3.96 -22.22 6.20
CA ILE A 363 -5.30 -21.92 6.73
C ILE A 363 -6.33 -22.91 6.14
N MET A 364 -6.28 -23.12 4.83
CA MET A 364 -7.17 -24.04 4.12
C MET A 364 -7.03 -25.47 4.65
N ILE A 365 -5.80 -25.96 4.82
CA ILE A 365 -5.52 -27.29 5.36
C ILE A 365 -6.06 -27.41 6.80
N LEU A 366 -5.77 -26.46 7.67
CA LEU A 366 -6.15 -26.49 9.08
C LEU A 366 -7.68 -26.53 9.26
N ILE A 367 -8.39 -25.62 8.60
CA ILE A 367 -9.86 -25.51 8.72
C ILE A 367 -10.53 -26.78 8.15
N ASN A 368 -10.15 -27.21 6.92
CA ASN A 368 -10.76 -28.39 6.30
C ASN A 368 -10.38 -29.67 7.03
N TYR A 369 -9.16 -29.80 7.56
CA TYR A 369 -8.78 -30.92 8.40
C TYR A 369 -9.64 -31.00 9.68
N ALA A 370 -9.86 -29.88 10.34
CA ALA A 370 -10.72 -29.83 11.53
C ALA A 370 -12.15 -30.25 11.22
N VAL A 371 -12.73 -29.74 10.11
CA VAL A 371 -14.07 -30.12 9.65
C VAL A 371 -14.15 -31.61 9.32
N LEU A 372 -13.21 -32.14 8.54
CA LEU A 372 -13.16 -33.55 8.16
C LEU A 372 -12.97 -34.46 9.38
N ARG A 373 -12.04 -34.12 10.26
CA ARG A 373 -11.81 -34.86 11.50
C ARG A 373 -13.09 -34.99 12.32
N TYR A 374 -13.83 -33.89 12.45
CA TYR A 374 -15.11 -33.87 13.17
C TYR A 374 -16.17 -34.72 12.46
N ARG A 375 -16.36 -34.56 11.15
CA ARG A 375 -17.42 -35.26 10.37
C ARG A 375 -17.16 -36.77 10.24
N LEU A 376 -15.92 -37.20 10.09
CA LEU A 376 -15.55 -38.60 9.91
C LEU A 376 -15.37 -39.38 11.24
N GLN A 377 -15.74 -38.80 12.38
CA GLN A 377 -15.72 -39.50 13.69
C GLN A 377 -16.80 -40.58 13.85
N LEU A 378 -17.86 -40.51 13.05
CA LEU A 378 -18.96 -41.47 13.12
C LEU A 378 -18.53 -42.90 12.80
N SER A 379 -19.17 -43.89 13.43
CA SER A 379 -18.93 -45.31 13.15
C SER A 379 -19.40 -45.70 11.74
N PRO A 380 -18.83 -46.75 11.11
CA PRO A 380 -19.28 -47.25 9.80
C PRO A 380 -20.78 -47.52 9.74
N LEU A 381 -21.34 -48.09 10.83
CA LEU A 381 -22.77 -48.42 10.94
C LEU A 381 -23.65 -47.16 10.89
N LYS A 382 -23.20 -46.03 11.54
CA LYS A 382 -23.94 -44.77 11.48
C LYS A 382 -23.90 -44.15 10.10
N PHE A 383 -22.81 -44.30 9.36
CA PHE A 383 -22.72 -43.88 7.95
C PHE A 383 -23.68 -44.68 7.05
N LEU A 384 -23.70 -46.01 7.20
CA LEU A 384 -24.59 -46.90 6.46
C LEU A 384 -26.08 -46.61 6.73
N ARG A 385 -26.43 -46.29 7.97
CA ARG A 385 -27.80 -45.94 8.36
C ARG A 385 -28.15 -44.46 8.08
N ARG A 386 -27.20 -43.68 7.55
CA ARG A 386 -27.32 -42.22 7.38
C ARG A 386 -27.73 -41.47 8.66
N ASP A 387 -27.42 -42.04 9.82
CA ASP A 387 -27.70 -41.45 11.12
C ASP A 387 -26.60 -40.47 11.49
N PHE A 388 -26.82 -39.20 11.13
CA PHE A 388 -25.95 -38.06 11.45
C PHE A 388 -26.38 -37.38 12.76
N SER A 389 -27.39 -37.91 13.45
CA SER A 389 -27.77 -37.42 14.78
C SER A 389 -26.65 -37.75 15.76
N GLY A 390 -25.72 -36.84 15.90
CA GLY A 390 -24.81 -36.87 17.02
C GLY A 390 -25.68 -36.80 18.30
N LYS A 391 -25.50 -37.72 19.26
CA LYS A 391 -25.96 -37.44 20.61
C LYS A 391 -25.48 -36.04 20.93
N LYS A 392 -26.40 -35.10 21.04
CA LYS A 392 -26.18 -33.86 21.79
C LYS A 392 -25.89 -34.33 23.23
N GLN A 393 -24.66 -34.74 23.50
CA GLN A 393 -24.15 -34.64 24.82
C GLN A 393 -24.21 -33.15 25.12
N LYS A 394 -25.29 -32.77 25.81
CA LYS A 394 -25.34 -31.52 26.53
C LYS A 394 -24.21 -31.60 27.56
N ARG A 395 -22.97 -31.32 27.14
CA ARG A 395 -21.99 -30.74 28.03
C ARG A 395 -22.56 -29.36 28.30
N ALA A 396 -23.42 -29.30 29.32
CA ALA A 396 -23.65 -28.03 29.98
C ALA A 396 -22.24 -27.56 30.34
N MET A 397 -21.77 -26.55 29.63
CA MET A 397 -20.63 -25.79 30.09
C MET A 397 -21.13 -25.12 31.36
N TYR A 398 -20.80 -25.74 32.50
CA TYR A 398 -20.93 -25.11 33.81
C TYR A 398 -19.93 -23.93 33.76
N LEU A 399 -20.34 -22.80 33.24
CA LEU A 399 -19.72 -21.52 33.52
C LEU A 399 -19.69 -21.39 35.03
N SER A 400 -18.49 -21.28 35.59
CA SER A 400 -18.36 -21.12 37.04
C SER A 400 -19.28 -19.95 37.46
N PRO A 401 -19.93 -20.02 38.63
CA PRO A 401 -20.85 -18.98 39.07
C PRO A 401 -20.28 -17.58 39.02
N LYS A 402 -18.94 -17.45 39.16
CA LYS A 402 -18.22 -16.18 39.05
C LYS A 402 -18.24 -15.56 37.62
N ILE A 403 -18.21 -16.36 36.55
CA ILE A 403 -18.25 -15.84 35.16
C ILE A 403 -19.70 -15.46 34.78
N GLY A 404 -20.69 -16.20 35.24
CA GLY A 404 -22.12 -15.88 35.04
C GLY A 404 -22.52 -14.56 35.68
N MET A 405 -21.93 -14.21 36.82
CA MET A 405 -22.19 -12.96 37.52
C MET A 405 -21.57 -11.74 36.81
N PHE A 406 -20.38 -11.93 36.17
CA PHE A 406 -19.71 -10.86 35.40
C PHE A 406 -20.45 -10.53 34.09
N CYS A 407 -21.01 -11.52 33.41
CA CYS A 407 -21.83 -11.31 32.22
C CYS A 407 -23.18 -10.63 32.54
N ARG A 408 -23.81 -10.96 33.66
CA ARG A 408 -25.05 -10.30 34.10
C ARG A 408 -24.84 -8.84 34.51
N PHE A 409 -23.66 -8.50 35.04
CA PHE A 409 -23.33 -7.12 35.42
C PHE A 409 -23.08 -6.23 34.18
N ARG A 410 -22.40 -6.75 33.15
CA ARG A 410 -22.13 -6.01 31.91
C ARG A 410 -23.38 -5.78 31.05
N LEU A 411 -24.33 -6.70 31.02
CA LEU A 411 -25.57 -6.55 30.28
C LEU A 411 -26.52 -5.52 30.94
N ARG A 412 -26.42 -5.31 32.27
CA ARG A 412 -27.23 -4.27 32.95
C ARG A 412 -26.68 -2.85 32.74
N VAL A 413 -25.42 -2.67 32.46
CA VAL A 413 -24.81 -1.34 32.23
C VAL A 413 -24.98 -0.86 30.78
N ILE A 414 -25.37 -1.75 29.86
CA ILE A 414 -25.61 -1.39 28.44
C ILE A 414 -27.09 -1.02 28.18
N PHE A 415 -28.01 -1.29 29.13
CA PHE A 415 -29.46 -0.99 29.03
C PHE A 415 -29.96 -0.02 30.09
N GLN A 416 -29.13 0.79 30.71
CA GLN A 416 -29.43 2.04 31.40
C GLN A 416 -28.68 3.20 30.71
#